data_31bb76cb699d74ae9f6273362cd52fc0
#
_entry.id   31bb76cb699d74ae9f6273362cd52fc0
#
_cell.length_a   1.000
_cell.length_b   1.000
_cell.length_c   1.000
_cell.angle_alpha   90.00
_cell.angle_beta   90.00
_cell.angle_gamma   90.00
#
_symmetry.space_group_name_H-M   'P 1'
#
loop_
_entity.id
_entity.type
_entity.pdbx_description
1 polymer ?
#
loop_
_entity_poly.entity_id
_entity_poly.type
_entity_poly.pdbx_seq_one_letter_code
_entity_poly.pdbx_strand_id
1 'polypeptide(L)'
;MRIVIIGCGRVGSTVARLLSPTHDVTIVDRTSDSFRRLGTSFKGKRLVGPATDMDVLRKAGVEGADAFIAVTDGDNRNIMASQMAKRVFNVPTVLKRVYDPVRASVFQKHGIHVLCTTSMAAGFFRDIIEGNACDTFAEQLQAYLDASVQKA
;
A
#
# COMPACT_ATOMS: atom_id res chain seq x y z
N MET A 1 9.47 1.81 -13.01
CA MET A 1 8.84 0.67 -12.31
C MET A 1 7.37 0.60 -12.70
N ARG A 2 6.83 -0.62 -12.76
CA ARG A 2 5.38 -0.85 -12.88
C ARG A 2 4.81 -1.04 -11.48
N ILE A 3 3.85 -0.20 -11.11
CA ILE A 3 3.29 -0.16 -9.76
C ILE A 3 1.78 -0.32 -9.84
N VAL A 4 1.24 -1.26 -9.09
CA VAL A 4 -0.20 -1.45 -8.98
C VAL A 4 -0.66 -1.03 -7.58
N ILE A 5 -1.66 -0.16 -7.54
CA ILE A 5 -2.25 0.36 -6.30
C ILE A 5 -3.72 -0.07 -6.25
N ILE A 6 -4.15 -0.69 -5.16
CA ILE A 6 -5.55 -0.99 -4.92
C ILE A 6 -6.12 -0.08 -3.84
N GLY A 7 -7.25 0.55 -4.16
CA GLY A 7 -7.92 1.55 -3.34
C GLY A 7 -7.57 2.98 -3.75
N CYS A 8 -8.51 3.69 -4.36
CA CYS A 8 -8.38 5.10 -4.75
C CYS A 8 -9.01 6.05 -3.72
N GLY A 9 -8.77 5.75 -2.42
CA GLY A 9 -9.09 6.65 -1.31
C GLY A 9 -8.08 7.79 -1.19
N ARG A 10 -8.07 8.50 -0.05
CA ARG A 10 -7.15 9.62 0.20
C ARG A 10 -5.69 9.20 0.05
N VAL A 11 -5.27 8.12 0.70
CA VAL A 11 -3.89 7.63 0.63
C VAL A 11 -3.55 7.15 -0.77
N GLY A 12 -4.36 6.24 -1.36
CA GLY A 12 -4.04 5.65 -2.66
C GLY A 12 -3.99 6.68 -3.79
N SER A 13 -4.94 7.64 -3.83
CA SER A 13 -4.90 8.71 -4.83
C SER A 13 -3.70 9.64 -4.67
N THR A 14 -3.29 9.92 -3.42
CA THR A 14 -2.10 10.73 -3.16
C THR A 14 -0.83 10.01 -3.60
N VAL A 15 -0.65 8.75 -3.23
CA VAL A 15 0.50 7.93 -3.65
C VAL A 15 0.53 7.80 -5.18
N ALA A 16 -0.62 7.53 -5.81
CA ALA A 16 -0.70 7.42 -7.26
C ALA A 16 -0.26 8.70 -7.98
N ARG A 17 -0.67 9.87 -7.49
CA ARG A 17 -0.25 11.16 -8.05
C ARG A 17 1.25 11.42 -7.86
N LEU A 18 1.81 11.05 -6.73
CA LEU A 18 3.24 11.23 -6.44
C LEU A 18 4.12 10.34 -7.32
N LEU A 19 3.67 9.12 -7.62
CA LEU A 19 4.48 8.13 -8.34
C LEU A 19 4.29 8.19 -9.87
N SER A 20 3.10 8.58 -10.35
CA SER A 20 2.78 8.56 -11.78
C SER A 20 3.62 9.47 -12.70
N PRO A 21 4.30 10.52 -12.23
CA PRO A 21 5.20 11.30 -13.10
C PRO A 21 6.43 10.52 -13.59
N THR A 22 6.90 9.55 -12.78
CA THR A 22 8.16 8.83 -13.04
C THR A 22 7.99 7.31 -13.17
N HIS A 23 6.79 6.79 -12.90
CA HIS A 23 6.51 5.35 -12.91
C HIS A 23 5.22 5.01 -13.68
N ASP A 24 5.13 3.80 -14.23
CA ASP A 24 3.89 3.27 -14.82
C ASP A 24 2.97 2.80 -13.68
N VAL A 25 1.98 3.62 -13.36
CA VAL A 25 1.06 3.39 -12.23
C VAL A 25 -0.31 2.96 -12.73
N THR A 26 -0.79 1.81 -12.28
CA THR A 26 -2.18 1.39 -12.42
C THR A 26 -2.86 1.46 -11.06
N ILE A 27 -3.99 2.16 -10.99
CA ILE A 27 -4.80 2.21 -9.76
C ILE A 27 -6.14 1.53 -9.96
N VAL A 28 -6.53 0.68 -9.01
CA VAL A 28 -7.77 -0.10 -9.01
C VAL A 28 -8.68 0.37 -7.89
N ASP A 29 -9.95 0.57 -8.19
CA ASP A 29 -10.99 0.81 -7.18
C ASP A 29 -12.32 0.18 -7.61
N ARG A 30 -13.19 -0.11 -6.66
CA ARG A 30 -14.53 -0.68 -6.94
C ARG A 30 -15.44 0.27 -7.68
N THR A 31 -15.22 1.57 -7.52
CA THR A 31 -16.09 2.62 -8.07
C THR A 31 -15.30 3.62 -8.90
N SER A 32 -15.85 3.99 -10.06
CA SER A 32 -15.27 5.01 -10.92
C SER A 32 -15.22 6.39 -10.27
N ASP A 33 -16.17 6.69 -9.38
CA ASP A 33 -16.22 7.97 -8.66
C ASP A 33 -14.99 8.23 -7.79
N SER A 34 -14.38 7.19 -7.26
CA SER A 34 -13.15 7.30 -6.48
C SER A 34 -12.01 7.95 -7.27
N PHE A 35 -11.99 7.78 -8.59
CA PHE A 35 -10.94 8.31 -9.46
C PHE A 35 -10.99 9.84 -9.63
N ARG A 36 -12.06 10.51 -9.21
CA ARG A 36 -12.12 11.99 -9.18
C ARG A 36 -11.00 12.58 -8.31
N ARG A 37 -10.54 11.84 -7.27
CA ARG A 37 -9.44 12.25 -6.38
C ARG A 37 -8.08 12.32 -7.06
N LEU A 38 -7.93 11.66 -8.20
CA LEU A 38 -6.66 11.67 -8.96
C LEU A 38 -6.41 13.00 -9.67
N GLY A 39 -7.49 13.73 -10.00
CA GLY A 39 -7.39 14.97 -10.74
C GLY A 39 -6.86 14.79 -12.18
N THR A 40 -6.50 15.90 -12.81
CA THR A 40 -6.00 15.93 -14.20
C THR A 40 -4.51 15.61 -14.31
N SER A 41 -3.77 15.72 -13.22
CA SER A 41 -2.32 15.48 -13.20
C SER A 41 -1.91 14.00 -13.21
N PHE A 42 -2.85 13.09 -12.90
CA PHE A 42 -2.56 11.67 -12.91
C PHE A 42 -2.48 11.11 -14.34
N LYS A 43 -1.31 10.59 -14.71
CA LYS A 43 -1.02 10.06 -16.05
C LYS A 43 -1.14 8.52 -16.14
N GLY A 44 -1.42 7.84 -15.02
CA GLY A 44 -1.50 6.39 -14.99
C GLY A 44 -2.83 5.81 -15.44
N LYS A 45 -2.94 4.50 -15.35
CA LYS A 45 -4.14 3.73 -15.72
C LYS A 45 -5.13 3.66 -14.56
N ARG A 46 -6.42 3.68 -14.86
CA ARG A 46 -7.52 3.51 -13.92
C ARG A 46 -8.29 2.24 -14.29
N LEU A 47 -8.51 1.38 -13.33
CA LEU A 47 -9.27 0.15 -13.54
C LEU A 47 -10.37 0.04 -12.48
N VAL A 48 -11.61 -0.13 -12.91
CA VAL A 48 -12.75 -0.41 -12.02
C VAL A 48 -12.85 -1.90 -11.79
N GLY A 49 -12.90 -2.31 -10.52
CA GLY A 49 -13.08 -3.69 -10.13
C GLY A 49 -12.77 -3.97 -8.66
N PRO A 50 -13.22 -5.13 -8.15
CA PRO A 50 -12.91 -5.54 -6.79
C PRO A 50 -11.44 -5.96 -6.65
N ALA A 51 -10.78 -5.43 -5.62
CA ALA A 51 -9.34 -5.63 -5.37
C ALA A 51 -8.97 -7.08 -4.98
N THR A 52 -9.96 -7.94 -4.73
CA THR A 52 -9.77 -9.35 -4.36
C THR A 52 -10.10 -10.32 -5.50
N ASP A 53 -10.38 -9.80 -6.68
CA ASP A 53 -10.64 -10.58 -7.88
C ASP A 53 -9.32 -10.80 -8.64
N MET A 54 -8.98 -12.05 -8.89
CA MET A 54 -7.74 -12.44 -9.58
C MET A 54 -7.68 -11.91 -11.01
N ASP A 55 -8.81 -11.88 -11.73
CA ASP A 55 -8.85 -11.42 -13.12
C ASP A 55 -8.71 -9.90 -13.19
N VAL A 56 -9.28 -9.19 -12.21
CA VAL A 56 -9.06 -7.74 -12.05
C VAL A 56 -7.60 -7.45 -11.77
N LEU A 57 -6.96 -8.22 -10.89
CA LEU A 57 -5.54 -8.06 -10.57
C LEU A 57 -4.64 -8.36 -11.79
N ARG A 58 -4.97 -9.40 -12.58
CA ARG A 58 -4.25 -9.67 -13.85
C ARG A 58 -4.43 -8.52 -14.84
N LYS A 59 -5.66 -8.04 -15.05
CA LYS A 59 -5.94 -6.89 -15.92
C LYS A 59 -5.23 -5.61 -15.46
N ALA A 60 -5.04 -5.44 -14.16
CA ALA A 60 -4.26 -4.34 -13.60
C ALA A 60 -2.76 -4.46 -13.85
N GLY A 61 -2.28 -5.62 -14.31
CA GLY A 61 -0.87 -5.87 -14.58
C GLY A 61 -0.06 -6.26 -13.34
N VAL A 62 -0.70 -6.85 -12.32
CA VAL A 62 -0.02 -7.32 -11.09
C VAL A 62 1.02 -8.37 -11.44
N GLU A 63 0.73 -9.22 -12.44
CA GLU A 63 1.71 -10.13 -13.01
C GLU A 63 2.81 -9.34 -13.73
N GLY A 64 4.00 -9.37 -13.17
CA GLY A 64 5.14 -8.58 -13.63
C GLY A 64 5.19 -7.14 -13.12
N ALA A 65 4.41 -6.79 -12.09
CA ALA A 65 4.59 -5.54 -11.38
C ALA A 65 5.85 -5.58 -10.49
N ASP A 66 6.54 -4.45 -10.39
CA ASP A 66 7.68 -4.29 -9.49
C ASP A 66 7.22 -4.02 -8.05
N ALA A 67 6.08 -3.35 -7.91
CA ALA A 67 5.51 -3.04 -6.60
C ALA A 67 3.98 -3.13 -6.61
N PHE A 68 3.43 -3.53 -5.45
CA PHE A 68 2.00 -3.60 -5.20
C PHE A 68 1.67 -2.90 -3.88
N ILE A 69 0.66 -2.02 -3.88
CA ILE A 69 0.27 -1.24 -2.72
C ILE A 69 -1.22 -1.44 -2.44
N ALA A 70 -1.56 -1.98 -1.25
CA ALA A 70 -2.92 -2.23 -0.83
C ALA A 70 -3.36 -1.21 0.24
N VAL A 71 -4.24 -0.29 -0.14
CA VAL A 71 -4.71 0.83 0.72
C VAL A 71 -6.22 1.06 0.61
N THR A 72 -6.99 -0.01 0.41
CA THR A 72 -8.45 0.07 0.46
C THR A 72 -8.93 0.35 1.89
N ASP A 73 -10.19 0.66 2.08
CA ASP A 73 -10.82 0.94 3.38
C ASP A 73 -11.03 -0.30 4.28
N GLY A 74 -10.57 -1.48 3.88
CA GLY A 74 -10.75 -2.72 4.66
C GLY A 74 -9.48 -3.54 4.84
N ASP A 75 -9.11 -3.81 6.09
CA ASP A 75 -7.92 -4.59 6.44
C ASP A 75 -7.92 -5.97 5.79
N ASN A 76 -9.05 -6.70 5.83
CA ASN A 76 -9.14 -8.03 5.23
C ASN A 76 -8.90 -8.01 3.73
N ARG A 77 -9.42 -6.99 3.01
CA ARG A 77 -9.16 -6.82 1.58
C ARG A 77 -7.69 -6.53 1.29
N ASN A 78 -7.09 -5.65 2.07
CA ASN A 78 -5.67 -5.31 1.94
C ASN A 78 -4.78 -6.53 2.23
N ILE A 79 -5.10 -7.28 3.27
CA ILE A 79 -4.39 -8.51 3.63
C ILE A 79 -4.50 -9.55 2.50
N MET A 80 -5.73 -9.86 2.06
CA MET A 80 -5.97 -10.86 1.01
C MET A 80 -5.28 -10.49 -0.31
N ALA A 81 -5.50 -9.28 -0.82
CA ALA A 81 -4.91 -8.84 -2.08
C ALA A 81 -3.37 -8.80 -2.02
N SER A 82 -2.79 -8.40 -0.90
CA SER A 82 -1.34 -8.41 -0.70
C SER A 82 -0.77 -9.82 -0.66
N GLN A 83 -1.47 -10.77 -0.07
CA GLN A 83 -1.08 -12.19 -0.10
C GLN A 83 -1.12 -12.73 -1.54
N MET A 84 -2.17 -12.40 -2.30
CA MET A 84 -2.26 -12.79 -3.71
C MET A 84 -1.11 -12.18 -4.52
N ALA A 85 -0.83 -10.89 -4.38
CA ALA A 85 0.28 -10.23 -5.06
C ALA A 85 1.63 -10.89 -4.72
N LYS A 86 1.86 -11.20 -3.45
CA LYS A 86 3.14 -11.77 -2.99
C LYS A 86 3.30 -13.24 -3.35
N ARG A 87 2.27 -14.07 -3.13
CA ARG A 87 2.39 -15.52 -3.18
C ARG A 87 1.97 -16.13 -4.51
N VAL A 88 1.05 -15.48 -5.21
CA VAL A 88 0.53 -15.99 -6.50
C VAL A 88 1.24 -15.30 -7.67
N PHE A 89 1.36 -13.97 -7.60
CA PHE A 89 1.98 -13.18 -8.67
C PHE A 89 3.47 -12.90 -8.46
N ASN A 90 4.05 -13.30 -7.32
CA ASN A 90 5.46 -13.14 -6.99
C ASN A 90 5.98 -11.70 -7.09
N VAL A 91 5.12 -10.71 -6.77
CA VAL A 91 5.53 -9.30 -6.79
C VAL A 91 6.64 -9.08 -5.76
N PRO A 92 7.79 -8.52 -6.15
CA PRO A 92 8.94 -8.38 -5.26
C PRO A 92 8.63 -7.47 -4.07
N THR A 93 8.07 -6.30 -4.30
CA THR A 93 7.77 -5.31 -3.25
C THR A 93 6.26 -5.21 -3.04
N VAL A 94 5.78 -5.64 -1.87
CA VAL A 94 4.36 -5.57 -1.51
C VAL A 94 4.18 -4.81 -0.22
N LEU A 95 3.37 -3.73 -0.28
CA LEU A 95 3.01 -2.91 0.87
C LEU A 95 1.50 -2.99 1.12
N LYS A 96 1.10 -2.98 2.37
CA LYS A 96 -0.32 -2.89 2.75
C LYS A 96 -0.54 -1.99 3.94
N ARG A 97 -1.67 -1.30 3.93
CA ARG A 97 -2.19 -0.62 5.12
C ARG A 97 -3.06 -1.57 5.93
N VAL A 98 -2.89 -1.55 7.24
CA VAL A 98 -3.73 -2.21 8.22
C VAL A 98 -4.07 -1.19 9.31
N TYR A 99 -5.35 -1.04 9.66
CA TYR A 99 -5.76 -0.11 10.71
C TYR A 99 -5.61 -0.70 12.11
N ASP A 100 -5.91 -1.99 12.24
CA ASP A 100 -5.88 -2.71 13.52
C ASP A 100 -4.42 -3.06 13.91
N PRO A 101 -3.89 -2.50 15.04
CA PRO A 101 -2.52 -2.76 15.48
C PRO A 101 -2.23 -4.24 15.78
N VAL A 102 -3.22 -4.99 16.31
CA VAL A 102 -3.06 -6.41 16.61
C VAL A 102 -2.88 -7.20 15.31
N ARG A 103 -3.72 -6.92 14.31
CA ARG A 103 -3.56 -7.54 12.98
C ARG A 103 -2.24 -7.15 12.32
N ALA A 104 -1.84 -5.89 12.45
CA ALA A 104 -0.58 -5.42 11.89
C ALA A 104 0.60 -6.25 12.42
N SER A 105 0.68 -6.49 13.73
CA SER A 105 1.76 -7.27 14.35
C SER A 105 1.79 -8.73 13.88
N VAL A 106 0.63 -9.35 13.69
CA VAL A 106 0.52 -10.73 13.19
C VAL A 106 1.03 -10.86 11.76
N PHE A 107 0.72 -9.87 10.91
CA PHE A 107 1.01 -9.96 9.47
C PHE A 107 2.37 -9.37 9.06
N GLN A 108 3.15 -8.79 9.96
CA GLN A 108 4.52 -8.32 9.69
C GLN A 108 5.49 -9.44 9.27
N LYS A 109 5.25 -10.66 9.74
CA LYS A 109 6.18 -11.81 9.60
C LYS A 109 6.20 -12.49 8.22
N HIS A 110 5.46 -11.99 7.21
CA HIS A 110 5.22 -12.72 5.97
C HIS A 110 5.91 -12.13 4.72
N GLY A 111 6.92 -11.29 4.91
CA GLY A 111 7.62 -10.67 3.77
C GLY A 111 6.77 -9.67 2.98
N ILE A 112 5.75 -9.11 3.63
CA ILE A 112 4.89 -8.05 3.12
C ILE A 112 5.04 -6.88 4.09
N HIS A 113 5.34 -5.69 3.58
CA HIS A 113 5.49 -4.51 4.42
C HIS A 113 4.13 -4.02 4.91
N VAL A 114 3.99 -3.91 6.22
CA VAL A 114 2.73 -3.49 6.87
C VAL A 114 2.87 -2.09 7.41
N LEU A 115 2.00 -1.19 6.99
CA LEU A 115 1.85 0.14 7.54
C LEU A 115 0.59 0.19 8.41
N CYS A 116 0.76 0.29 9.74
CA CYS A 116 -0.34 0.53 10.66
C CYS A 116 -0.50 2.05 10.89
N THR A 117 -1.47 2.65 10.18
CA THR A 117 -1.70 4.10 10.30
C THR A 117 -2.20 4.51 11.67
N THR A 118 -2.89 3.64 12.39
CA THR A 118 -3.33 3.88 13.78
C THR A 118 -2.14 3.97 14.72
N SER A 119 -1.23 2.99 14.69
CA SER A 119 -0.03 3.01 15.55
C SER A 119 0.90 4.18 15.22
N MET A 120 1.05 4.51 13.92
CA MET A 120 1.84 5.68 13.51
C MET A 120 1.28 6.98 14.08
N ALA A 121 -0.02 7.21 13.92
CA ALA A 121 -0.64 8.44 14.41
C ALA A 121 -0.58 8.52 15.93
N ALA A 122 -0.87 7.43 16.64
CA ALA A 122 -0.82 7.38 18.10
C ALA A 122 0.60 7.62 18.62
N GLY A 123 1.61 7.00 18.01
CA GLY A 123 3.02 7.22 18.35
C GLY A 123 3.44 8.67 18.13
N PHE A 124 3.09 9.24 16.98
CA PHE A 124 3.38 10.64 16.67
C PHE A 124 2.78 11.61 17.69
N PHE A 125 1.51 11.41 18.10
CA PHE A 125 0.88 12.25 19.11
C PHE A 125 1.53 12.09 20.48
N ARG A 126 1.86 10.87 20.88
CA ARG A 126 2.60 10.61 22.12
C ARG A 126 3.93 11.34 22.12
N ASP A 127 4.72 11.20 21.07
CA ASP A 127 6.07 11.74 20.98
C ASP A 127 6.05 13.28 21.08
N ILE A 128 5.06 13.94 20.45
CA ILE A 128 4.89 15.39 20.57
C ILE A 128 4.50 15.80 22.00
N ILE A 129 3.57 15.08 22.63
CA ILE A 129 3.11 15.41 23.99
C ILE A 129 4.23 15.23 25.01
N GLU A 130 5.05 14.21 24.85
CA GLU A 130 6.18 13.90 25.74
C GLU A 130 7.45 14.71 25.43
N GLY A 131 7.44 15.52 24.35
CA GLY A 131 8.60 16.31 23.93
C GLY A 131 9.73 15.47 23.34
N ASN A 132 9.44 14.27 22.91
CA ASN A 132 10.39 13.37 22.25
C ASN A 132 10.59 13.76 20.77
N ALA A 133 11.75 13.44 20.21
CA ALA A 133 11.88 13.40 18.76
C ALA A 133 10.85 12.42 18.19
N CYS A 134 10.34 12.66 16.95
CA CYS A 134 9.36 11.75 16.32
C CYS A 134 10.01 10.44 15.91
N ASP A 135 10.47 9.66 16.87
CA ASP A 135 11.23 8.44 16.68
C ASP A 135 10.37 7.30 16.10
N THR A 136 9.06 7.29 16.44
CA THR A 136 8.11 6.28 15.95
C THR A 136 8.09 6.17 14.43
N PHE A 137 8.17 7.28 13.69
CA PHE A 137 8.23 7.24 12.24
C PHE A 137 9.58 6.75 11.75
N ALA A 138 10.67 7.20 12.37
CA ALA A 138 12.03 6.79 12.02
C ALA A 138 12.25 5.29 12.28
N GLU A 139 11.77 4.78 13.43
CA GLU A 139 11.82 3.36 13.78
C GLU A 139 11.04 2.48 12.78
N GLN A 140 9.83 2.91 12.40
CA GLN A 140 9.05 2.17 11.41
C GLN A 140 9.69 2.20 10.02
N LEU A 141 10.27 3.32 9.62
CA LEU A 141 11.02 3.43 8.38
C LEU A 141 12.28 2.55 8.41
N GLN A 142 13.02 2.56 9.51
CA GLN A 142 14.22 1.74 9.67
C GLN A 142 13.87 0.25 9.62
N ALA A 143 12.86 -0.20 10.35
CA ALA A 143 12.37 -1.58 10.30
C ALA A 143 11.97 -2.01 8.87
N TYR A 144 11.41 -1.08 8.09
CA TYR A 144 11.11 -1.30 6.69
C TYR A 144 12.37 -1.49 5.83
N LEU A 145 13.37 -0.64 6.01
CA LEU A 145 14.63 -0.70 5.27
C LEU A 145 15.40 -1.99 5.61
N ASP A 146 15.48 -2.37 6.88
CA ASP A 146 16.16 -3.58 7.35
C ASP A 146 15.52 -4.86 6.78
N ALA A 147 14.19 -4.91 6.74
CA ALA A 147 13.47 -6.03 6.13
C ALA A 147 13.70 -6.15 4.60
N SER A 148 14.11 -5.06 3.95
CA SER A 148 14.41 -5.02 2.52
C SER A 148 15.81 -5.52 2.21
N VAL A 149 16.78 -5.26 3.11
CA VAL A 149 18.21 -5.64 2.95
C VAL A 149 18.43 -7.14 3.16
N GLN A 150 17.64 -7.80 4.01
CA GLN A 150 17.78 -9.25 4.28
C GLN A 150 17.34 -10.15 3.11
N LYS A 151 16.94 -9.60 1.97
CA LYS A 151 16.43 -10.32 0.79
C LYS A 151 17.26 -10.09 -0.49
N ALA A 152 18.34 -9.36 -0.40
CA ALA A 152 19.35 -9.23 -1.46
C ALA A 152 20.47 -10.22 -1.22
#